data_db222cfa23f84bc8f8e3ea527446af6d
#
_entry.id   db222cfa23f84bc8f8e3ea527446af6d
#
_cell.length_a   1.000
_cell.length_b   1.000
_cell.length_c   1.000
_cell.angle_alpha   90.00
_cell.angle_beta   90.00
_cell.angle_gamma   90.00
#
_symmetry.space_group_name_H-M   'P 1'
#
loop_
_entity.id
_entity.type
_entity.pdbx_description
1 polymer ?
#
loop_
_entity_poly.entity_id
_entity_poly.type
_entity_poly.pdbx_seq_one_letter_code
_entity_poly.pdbx_strand_id
1 'polypeptide(L)'
;MMAVNPSFGPELQWHDTFCYGSEVPLVGDFNGDRKDDIATFPRGDTGDVYVALSTGREFSGSGWKWHDTFCYGDEIPLADDFNGDGRDDIATFTRGSSADVYVALSTGRGFSGSGWKWHDEFC
;
A
#
# COMPACT_ATOMS: atom_id res chain seq x y z
N MET A 1 17.85 -34.89 -1.18
CA MET A 1 17.38 -33.94 -2.17
C MET A 1 16.04 -33.34 -1.78
N MET A 2 15.91 -32.11 -2.04
CA MET A 2 14.73 -31.40 -1.60
C MET A 2 13.68 -31.34 -2.71
N ALA A 3 12.44 -31.58 -2.34
CA ALA A 3 11.35 -31.48 -3.29
C ALA A 3 11.03 -30.03 -3.57
N VAL A 4 10.75 -29.72 -4.80
CA VAL A 4 10.32 -28.39 -5.22
C VAL A 4 8.82 -28.33 -5.15
N ASN A 5 8.29 -27.27 -4.57
CA ASN A 5 6.85 -27.06 -4.52
C ASN A 5 6.36 -26.75 -5.93
N PRO A 6 5.53 -27.62 -6.52
CA PRO A 6 5.10 -27.39 -7.91
C PRO A 6 4.12 -26.23 -8.08
N SER A 7 3.55 -25.70 -6.98
CA SER A 7 2.62 -24.57 -7.06
C SER A 7 3.33 -23.25 -7.25
N PHE A 8 4.58 -23.16 -6.78
CA PHE A 8 5.36 -21.94 -6.87
C PHE A 8 6.69 -22.31 -7.50
N GLY A 9 7.02 -21.77 -8.62
CA GLY A 9 8.29 -22.01 -9.25
C GLY A 9 9.44 -21.44 -8.43
N PRO A 10 10.63 -21.34 -9.03
CA PRO A 10 11.75 -20.71 -8.34
C PRO A 10 11.46 -19.25 -8.05
N GLU A 11 12.12 -18.74 -7.04
CA GLU A 11 11.97 -17.33 -6.68
C GLU A 11 12.52 -16.46 -7.79
N LEU A 12 11.77 -15.40 -8.13
CA LEU A 12 12.19 -14.41 -9.11
C LEU A 12 12.17 -13.04 -8.45
N GLN A 13 13.18 -12.25 -8.73
CA GLN A 13 13.26 -10.91 -8.19
C GLN A 13 12.50 -9.95 -9.11
N TRP A 14 11.40 -9.43 -8.62
CA TRP A 14 10.54 -8.53 -9.40
C TRP A 14 10.86 -7.05 -9.18
N HIS A 15 11.62 -6.73 -8.13
CA HIS A 15 12.05 -5.35 -7.84
C HIS A 15 13.27 -5.40 -6.94
N ASP A 16 14.15 -4.42 -7.06
CA ASP A 16 15.37 -4.43 -6.26
C ASP A 16 15.62 -3.12 -5.50
N THR A 17 14.68 -2.18 -5.53
CA THR A 17 14.86 -0.91 -4.82
C THR A 17 13.55 -0.44 -4.22
N PHE A 18 12.89 -1.32 -3.46
CA PHE A 18 11.57 -1.00 -2.92
C PHE A 18 11.47 -1.49 -1.47
N CYS A 19 10.85 -0.67 -0.63
CA CYS A 19 10.54 -1.02 0.76
C CYS A 19 11.78 -1.26 1.60
N TYR A 20 12.44 -0.18 1.99
CA TYR A 20 13.67 -0.24 2.77
C TYR A 20 13.38 -0.19 4.27
N GLY A 21 14.29 -0.76 5.05
CA GLY A 21 14.29 -0.60 6.50
C GLY A 21 13.00 -1.03 7.16
N SER A 22 12.41 -0.13 7.92
CA SER A 22 11.19 -0.44 8.68
C SER A 22 9.92 0.01 7.97
N GLU A 23 10.00 0.30 6.69
CA GLU A 23 8.80 0.64 5.93
C GLU A 23 7.83 -0.53 5.94
N VAL A 24 6.54 -0.21 5.83
CA VAL A 24 5.50 -1.24 5.85
C VAL A 24 5.00 -1.45 4.43
N PRO A 25 5.10 -2.69 3.90
CA PRO A 25 4.59 -2.96 2.56
C PRO A 25 3.15 -3.43 2.58
N LEU A 26 2.41 -3.08 1.55
CA LEU A 26 1.05 -3.58 1.34
C LEU A 26 0.88 -3.98 -0.12
N VAL A 27 -0.12 -4.79 -0.38
CA VAL A 27 -0.45 -5.30 -1.70
C VAL A 27 -1.88 -4.90 -2.02
N GLY A 28 -2.12 -4.52 -3.26
CA GLY A 28 -3.47 -4.23 -3.72
C GLY A 28 -3.46 -3.84 -5.18
N ASP A 29 -4.62 -3.92 -5.80
CA ASP A 29 -4.79 -3.49 -7.19
C ASP A 29 -5.13 -2.01 -7.18
N PHE A 30 -4.10 -1.17 -7.12
CA PHE A 30 -4.31 0.25 -6.89
C PHE A 30 -4.73 1.00 -8.15
N ASN A 31 -4.48 0.45 -9.33
CA ASN A 31 -4.89 1.11 -10.57
C ASN A 31 -6.07 0.44 -11.26
N GLY A 32 -6.59 -0.66 -10.72
CA GLY A 32 -7.80 -1.26 -11.23
C GLY A 32 -7.61 -2.12 -12.47
N ASP A 33 -6.41 -2.64 -12.72
CA ASP A 33 -6.14 -3.45 -13.91
C ASP A 33 -6.18 -4.95 -13.62
N ARG A 34 -6.59 -5.34 -12.40
CA ARG A 34 -6.72 -6.72 -11.95
C ARG A 34 -5.38 -7.42 -11.72
N LYS A 35 -4.32 -6.68 -11.64
CA LYS A 35 -3.02 -7.18 -11.20
C LYS A 35 -2.67 -6.48 -9.90
N ASP A 36 -2.26 -7.24 -8.90
CA ASP A 36 -1.93 -6.64 -7.62
C ASP A 36 -0.58 -5.93 -7.71
N ASP A 37 -0.56 -4.75 -7.15
CA ASP A 37 0.60 -3.89 -7.09
C ASP A 37 1.14 -3.86 -5.67
N ILE A 38 2.24 -3.16 -5.45
CA ILE A 38 2.81 -3.03 -4.11
C ILE A 38 2.88 -1.56 -3.73
N ALA A 39 2.69 -1.32 -2.45
CA ALA A 39 2.83 0.01 -1.86
C ALA A 39 3.73 -0.09 -0.65
N THR A 40 4.49 0.96 -0.37
CA THR A 40 5.29 1.00 0.83
C THR A 40 5.06 2.32 1.56
N PHE A 41 5.06 2.22 2.89
CA PHE A 41 4.75 3.33 3.78
C PHE A 41 5.95 3.57 4.68
N PRO A 42 6.78 4.59 4.40
CA PRO A 42 7.90 4.91 5.28
C PRO A 42 7.46 5.27 6.69
N ARG A 43 6.31 5.93 6.82
CA ARG A 43 5.78 6.37 8.09
C ARG A 43 6.72 7.38 8.77
N GLY A 44 6.67 7.48 10.08
CA GLY A 44 7.49 8.43 10.79
C GLY A 44 7.05 9.86 10.48
N ASP A 45 8.00 10.68 10.03
CA ASP A 45 7.73 12.10 9.80
C ASP A 45 7.25 12.42 8.40
N THR A 46 7.42 11.53 7.44
CA THR A 46 7.23 11.89 6.03
C THR A 46 5.81 11.72 5.55
N GLY A 47 5.12 10.66 5.99
CA GLY A 47 3.78 10.40 5.49
C GLY A 47 3.71 10.07 4.01
N ASP A 48 4.82 9.70 3.41
CA ASP A 48 4.87 9.35 1.99
C ASP A 48 4.31 7.96 1.74
N VAL A 49 3.73 7.77 0.56
CA VAL A 49 3.28 6.47 0.11
C VAL A 49 3.79 6.28 -1.31
N TYR A 50 4.55 5.22 -1.52
CA TYR A 50 5.09 4.91 -2.84
C TYR A 50 4.44 3.64 -3.37
N VAL A 51 4.20 3.62 -4.67
CA VAL A 51 3.54 2.49 -5.34
C VAL A 51 4.39 2.05 -6.52
N ALA A 52 4.52 0.74 -6.69
CA ALA A 52 5.09 0.15 -7.90
C ALA A 52 4.05 -0.77 -8.49
N LEU A 53 3.78 -0.60 -9.77
CA LEU A 53 2.68 -1.30 -10.43
C LEU A 53 3.15 -2.60 -11.06
N SER A 54 2.31 -3.63 -10.97
CA SER A 54 2.61 -4.91 -11.58
C SER A 54 2.41 -4.86 -13.08
N THR A 55 3.37 -5.40 -13.83
CA THR A 55 3.23 -5.62 -15.26
C THR A 55 2.76 -7.03 -15.57
N GLY A 56 2.61 -7.86 -14.55
CA GLY A 56 2.38 -9.29 -14.72
C GLY A 56 3.65 -10.10 -14.70
N ARG A 57 4.81 -9.44 -14.73
CA ARG A 57 6.12 -10.11 -14.69
C ARG A 57 7.10 -9.43 -13.75
N GLU A 58 6.81 -8.19 -13.39
CA GLU A 58 7.65 -7.43 -12.47
C GLU A 58 6.87 -6.24 -11.96
N PHE A 59 7.44 -5.53 -10.99
CA PHE A 59 6.87 -4.28 -10.51
C PHE A 59 7.66 -3.14 -11.12
N SER A 60 6.96 -2.25 -11.80
CA SER A 60 7.60 -1.22 -12.62
C SER A 60 8.04 -0.03 -11.79
N GLY A 61 9.13 0.59 -12.23
CA GLY A 61 9.62 1.84 -11.66
C GLY A 61 10.33 1.65 -10.33
N SER A 62 10.77 2.76 -9.77
CA SER A 62 11.43 2.78 -8.46
C SER A 62 10.46 3.16 -7.36
N GLY A 63 9.19 3.09 -7.67
CA GLY A 63 8.16 3.51 -6.74
C GLY A 63 7.75 4.96 -7.02
N TRP A 64 6.52 5.15 -7.48
CA TRP A 64 5.97 6.47 -7.68
C TRP A 64 5.31 6.94 -6.39
N LYS A 65 5.51 8.20 -6.03
CA LYS A 65 4.88 8.73 -4.83
C LYS A 65 3.41 9.03 -5.14
N TRP A 66 2.52 8.29 -4.51
CA TRP A 66 1.08 8.43 -4.69
C TRP A 66 0.43 9.27 -3.60
N HIS A 67 1.13 9.54 -2.51
CA HIS A 67 0.60 10.39 -1.44
C HIS A 67 1.78 10.89 -0.61
N ASP A 68 1.64 12.06 0.01
CA ASP A 68 2.71 12.62 0.82
C ASP A 68 2.27 13.09 2.20
N THR A 69 1.03 12.82 2.58
CA THR A 69 0.52 13.22 3.90
C THR A 69 -0.37 12.13 4.49
N PHE A 70 0.13 10.89 4.48
CA PHE A 70 -0.68 9.77 4.93
C PHE A 70 0.16 8.79 5.74
N CYS A 71 -0.42 8.29 6.84
CA CYS A 71 0.18 7.23 7.65
C CYS A 71 1.49 7.66 8.30
N TYR A 72 1.37 8.40 9.39
CA TYR A 72 2.50 8.93 10.12
C TYR A 72 2.85 8.06 11.33
N GLY A 73 4.05 8.27 11.85
CA GLY A 73 4.48 7.64 13.10
C GLY A 73 4.41 6.13 13.02
N ASP A 74 3.72 5.53 13.96
CA ASP A 74 3.56 4.09 14.02
C ASP A 74 2.14 3.65 13.66
N GLU A 75 1.42 4.47 12.93
CA GLU A 75 0.10 4.10 12.42
C GLU A 75 0.20 2.85 11.56
N ILE A 76 -0.90 2.12 11.49
CA ILE A 76 -0.95 0.86 10.74
C ILE A 76 -1.72 1.08 9.46
N PRO A 77 -1.10 0.88 8.29
CA PRO A 77 -1.80 1.02 7.02
C PRO A 77 -2.42 -0.28 6.57
N LEU A 78 -3.53 -0.20 5.89
CA LEU A 78 -4.17 -1.34 5.22
C LEU A 78 -4.67 -0.89 3.86
N ALA A 79 -4.90 -1.86 2.98
CA ALA A 79 -5.36 -1.58 1.62
C ALA A 79 -6.52 -2.50 1.29
N ASP A 80 -7.55 -1.92 0.69
CA ASP A 80 -8.68 -2.68 0.16
C ASP A 80 -9.55 -1.70 -0.63
N ASP A 81 -10.51 -2.23 -1.37
CA ASP A 81 -11.42 -1.39 -2.14
C ASP A 81 -12.57 -0.95 -1.23
N PHE A 82 -12.37 0.18 -0.55
CA PHE A 82 -13.32 0.61 0.47
C PHE A 82 -14.56 1.28 -0.11
N ASN A 83 -14.50 1.78 -1.34
CA ASN A 83 -15.66 2.42 -1.96
C ASN A 83 -16.27 1.60 -3.09
N GLY A 84 -15.70 0.43 -3.39
CA GLY A 84 -16.33 -0.49 -4.35
C GLY A 84 -16.17 -0.10 -5.80
N ASP A 85 -15.12 0.64 -6.16
CA ASP A 85 -14.95 1.11 -7.53
C ASP A 85 -13.98 0.25 -8.35
N GLY A 86 -13.48 -0.83 -7.78
CA GLY A 86 -12.55 -1.72 -8.49
C GLY A 86 -11.10 -1.35 -8.34
N ARG A 87 -10.78 -0.28 -7.63
CA ARG A 87 -9.41 0.10 -7.31
C ARG A 87 -9.24 0.05 -5.80
N ASP A 88 -8.13 -0.52 -5.35
CA ASP A 88 -7.87 -0.60 -3.92
C ASP A 88 -7.42 0.76 -3.39
N ASP A 89 -7.93 1.09 -2.23
CA ASP A 89 -7.66 2.33 -1.52
C ASP A 89 -6.78 2.04 -0.33
N ILE A 90 -6.38 3.07 0.42
CA ILE A 90 -5.57 2.88 1.61
C ILE A 90 -6.28 3.48 2.82
N ALA A 91 -6.08 2.83 3.96
CA ALA A 91 -6.58 3.28 5.24
C ALA A 91 -5.44 3.28 6.23
N THR A 92 -5.47 4.20 7.19
CA THR A 92 -4.50 4.19 8.27
C THR A 92 -5.25 4.27 9.60
N PHE A 93 -4.74 3.52 10.56
CA PHE A 93 -5.33 3.39 11.88
C PHE A 93 -4.39 4.03 12.88
N THR A 94 -4.83 5.14 13.49
CA THR A 94 -3.97 5.86 14.41
C THR A 94 -3.77 5.14 15.72
N ARG A 95 -4.76 4.35 16.12
CA ARG A 95 -4.71 3.58 17.35
C ARG A 95 -4.54 4.49 18.57
N GLY A 96 -4.19 3.89 19.70
CA GLY A 96 -3.94 4.63 20.92
C GLY A 96 -5.15 5.46 21.36
N SER A 97 -4.89 6.65 21.85
CA SER A 97 -5.95 7.47 22.43
C SER A 97 -6.85 8.12 21.38
N SER A 98 -6.39 8.29 20.17
CA SER A 98 -7.21 8.91 19.14
C SER A 98 -8.15 7.92 18.44
N ALA A 99 -7.69 6.71 18.19
CA ALA A 99 -8.49 5.62 17.60
C ALA A 99 -9.22 6.03 16.31
N ASP A 100 -8.59 6.85 15.50
CA ASP A 100 -9.17 7.35 14.25
C ASP A 100 -8.82 6.44 13.08
N VAL A 101 -9.68 6.41 12.09
CA VAL A 101 -9.43 5.71 10.83
C VAL A 101 -9.56 6.74 9.70
N TYR A 102 -8.48 6.91 8.97
CA TYR A 102 -8.45 7.79 7.80
C TYR A 102 -8.33 6.96 6.54
N VAL A 103 -8.98 7.42 5.47
CA VAL A 103 -8.99 6.72 4.19
C VAL A 103 -8.57 7.70 3.10
N ALA A 104 -7.75 7.24 2.17
CA ALA A 104 -7.44 7.96 0.95
C ALA A 104 -7.78 7.06 -0.22
N LEU A 105 -8.57 7.58 -1.16
CA LEU A 105 -9.12 6.79 -2.24
C LEU A 105 -8.22 6.82 -3.47
N SER A 106 -8.11 5.68 -4.14
CA SER A 106 -7.31 5.61 -5.35
C SER A 106 -8.02 6.29 -6.52
N THR A 107 -7.26 7.08 -7.27
CA THR A 107 -7.71 7.65 -8.53
C THR A 107 -7.19 6.86 -9.72
N GLY A 108 -6.43 5.80 -9.46
CA GLY A 108 -5.74 5.05 -10.50
C GLY A 108 -4.34 5.55 -10.79
N ARG A 109 -3.99 6.74 -10.28
CA ARG A 109 -2.67 7.34 -10.46
C ARG A 109 -2.12 7.92 -9.17
N GLY A 110 -2.92 7.93 -8.13
CA GLY A 110 -2.53 8.46 -6.84
C GLY A 110 -3.64 8.20 -5.85
N PHE A 111 -3.40 8.60 -4.60
CA PHE A 111 -4.41 8.52 -3.57
C PHE A 111 -4.86 9.95 -3.25
N SER A 112 -6.16 10.17 -3.26
CA SER A 112 -6.71 11.51 -3.19
C SER A 112 -6.86 12.03 -1.78
N GLY A 113 -6.73 13.35 -1.63
CA GLY A 113 -7.01 14.04 -0.39
C GLY A 113 -5.90 13.88 0.63
N SER A 114 -6.14 14.47 1.81
CA SER A 114 -5.20 14.39 2.93
C SER A 114 -5.60 13.29 3.90
N GLY A 115 -6.47 12.39 3.44
CA GLY A 115 -7.04 11.37 4.30
C GLY A 115 -8.34 11.88 4.93
N TRP A 116 -9.43 11.22 4.62
CA TRP A 116 -10.72 11.55 5.21
C TRP A 116 -10.95 10.65 6.41
N LYS A 117 -11.39 11.24 7.52
CA LYS A 117 -11.68 10.43 8.70
C LYS A 117 -13.01 9.73 8.50
N TRP A 118 -12.96 8.42 8.36
CA TRP A 118 -14.15 7.59 8.17
C TRP A 118 -14.70 7.05 9.47
N HIS A 119 -13.88 7.05 10.53
CA HIS A 119 -14.32 6.59 11.84
C HIS A 119 -13.46 7.24 12.90
N ASP A 120 -14.02 7.56 14.06
CA ASP A 120 -13.28 8.26 15.11
C ASP A 120 -13.18 7.52 16.42
N GLU A 121 -13.63 6.27 16.47
CA GLU A 121 -13.54 5.50 17.71
C GLU A 121 -13.30 4.02 17.40
N PHE A 122 -12.37 3.74 16.50
CA PHE A 122 -12.10 2.38 16.11
C PHE A 122 -10.60 2.10 16.19
N CYS A 123 -10.22 1.05 16.89
CA CYS A 123 -8.84 0.60 16.93
C CYS A 123 -7.87 1.74 17.26
#